data_6631262db4a843d24d4342941bc7e2a8
#
_entry.id   6631262db4a843d24d4342941bc7e2a8
#
_cell.length_a   1.000
_cell.length_b   1.000
_cell.length_c   1.000
_cell.angle_alpha   90.00
_cell.angle_beta   90.00
_cell.angle_gamma   90.00
#
_symmetry.space_group_name_H-M   'P 1'
#
loop_
_entity.id
_entity.type
_entity.pdbx_description
1 polymer ?
#
loop_
_entity_poly.entity_id
_entity_poly.type
_entity_poly.pdbx_seq_one_letter_code
_entity_poly.pdbx_strand_id
1 'polypeptide(L)'
;MAKESIKLIANNKKAYHDYFIEDTYEAGISLHGTEVKSLRMGKCSIKESFLRIEKGEVFVYGMHISPYEKGNIFNRDPLRVRKLLLHKSEINKLVGKIAEKGYTLVPLRVYFKDSLVKVEIGLARGKKLYDKRADIAKKDMRREAEKEFKVRNL
;
A
#
# COMPACT_ATOMS: atom_id res chain seq x y z
N MET A 1 10.52 30.32 -6.73
CA MET A 1 10.79 28.87 -6.57
C MET A 1 9.98 28.08 -7.56
N ALA A 2 10.64 27.18 -8.25
CA ALA A 2 9.93 26.26 -9.11
C ALA A 2 9.04 25.33 -8.27
N LYS A 3 7.78 25.23 -8.64
CA LYS A 3 6.88 24.24 -8.01
C LYS A 3 7.38 22.85 -8.39
N GLU A 4 7.43 21.93 -7.42
CA GLU A 4 7.74 20.55 -7.70
C GLU A 4 6.68 19.97 -8.65
N SER A 5 7.15 19.43 -9.78
CA SER A 5 6.27 18.82 -10.77
C SER A 5 5.97 17.38 -10.34
N ILE A 6 4.71 17.10 -10.07
CA ILE A 6 4.25 15.75 -9.71
C ILE A 6 3.38 15.22 -10.84
N LYS A 7 3.77 14.06 -11.37
CA LYS A 7 3.00 13.34 -12.40
C LYS A 7 2.59 11.99 -11.85
N LEU A 8 1.30 11.80 -11.64
CA LEU A 8 0.75 10.52 -11.16
C LEU A 8 0.91 9.44 -12.22
N ILE A 9 1.44 8.29 -11.81
CA ILE A 9 1.60 7.11 -12.67
C ILE A 9 0.52 6.07 -12.34
N ALA A 10 0.38 5.73 -11.07
CA ALA A 10 -0.56 4.74 -10.60
C ALA A 10 -1.14 5.15 -9.25
N ASN A 11 -2.38 4.77 -9.01
CA ASN A 11 -3.12 5.10 -7.80
C ASN A 11 -3.81 3.85 -7.27
N ASN A 12 -3.78 3.65 -5.97
CA ASN A 12 -4.45 2.52 -5.31
C ASN A 12 -5.70 3.00 -4.59
N LYS A 13 -6.77 3.20 -5.32
CA LYS A 13 -8.06 3.65 -4.78
C LYS A 13 -8.64 2.66 -3.78
N LYS A 14 -8.40 1.37 -4.00
CA LYS A 14 -8.87 0.31 -3.11
C LYS A 14 -8.27 0.42 -1.72
N ALA A 15 -7.04 0.90 -1.59
CA ALA A 15 -6.41 1.09 -0.29
C ALA A 15 -7.19 2.08 0.58
N TYR A 16 -7.65 3.18 0.00
CA TYR A 16 -8.46 4.17 0.73
C TYR A 16 -9.85 3.64 1.09
N HIS A 17 -10.35 2.69 0.33
CA HIS A 17 -11.62 2.03 0.61
C HIS A 17 -11.49 0.97 1.71
N ASP A 18 -10.40 0.20 1.68
CA ASP A 18 -10.22 -0.96 2.57
C ASP A 18 -9.49 -0.61 3.87
N TYR A 19 -8.80 0.53 3.93
CA TYR A 19 -7.95 0.90 5.05
C TYR A 19 -8.20 2.33 5.53
N PHE A 20 -8.03 2.53 6.84
CA PHE A 20 -7.87 3.86 7.42
C PHE A 20 -6.39 4.23 7.33
N ILE A 21 -6.06 5.26 6.59
CA ILE A 21 -4.69 5.74 6.42
C ILE A 21 -4.38 6.75 7.52
N GLU A 22 -3.48 6.41 8.45
CA GLU A 22 -3.11 7.31 9.55
C GLU A 22 -1.97 8.24 9.19
N ASP A 23 -0.92 7.71 8.55
CA ASP A 23 0.26 8.47 8.15
C ASP A 23 0.69 8.07 6.75
N THR A 24 1.34 8.99 6.06
CA THR A 24 1.89 8.73 4.74
C THR A 24 3.38 9.06 4.72
N TYR A 25 4.13 8.31 3.92
CA TYR A 25 5.57 8.49 3.74
C TYR A 25 5.87 8.46 2.25
N GLU A 26 6.80 9.31 1.83
CA GLU A 26 7.30 9.31 0.46
C GLU A 26 8.59 8.49 0.41
N ALA A 27 8.59 7.43 -0.38
CA ALA A 27 9.74 6.56 -0.55
C ALA A 27 10.31 6.70 -1.96
N GLY A 28 11.62 6.62 -2.08
CA GLY A 28 12.25 6.35 -3.36
C GLY A 28 12.07 4.87 -3.71
N ILE A 29 12.39 4.50 -4.93
CA ILE A 29 12.32 3.11 -5.39
C ILE A 29 13.51 2.78 -6.28
N SER A 30 14.11 1.62 -6.04
CA SER A 30 15.23 1.12 -6.84
C SER A 30 14.69 0.48 -8.12
N LEU A 31 14.98 1.11 -9.26
CA LEU A 31 14.47 0.70 -10.57
C LEU A 31 15.60 0.55 -11.57
N HIS A 32 15.36 -0.27 -12.59
CA HIS A 32 16.21 -0.34 -13.79
C HIS A 32 15.70 0.64 -14.86
N GLY A 33 16.55 0.99 -15.81
CA GLY A 33 16.22 1.99 -16.85
C GLY A 33 14.98 1.63 -17.65
N THR A 34 14.79 0.35 -18.00
CA THR A 34 13.61 -0.12 -18.75
C THR A 34 12.34 0.02 -17.95
N GLU A 35 12.41 -0.17 -16.62
CA GLU A 35 11.27 0.03 -15.72
C GLU A 35 10.88 1.51 -15.68
N VAL A 36 11.84 2.42 -15.58
CA VAL A 36 11.59 3.87 -15.60
C VAL A 36 10.92 4.29 -16.91
N LYS A 37 11.39 3.76 -18.03
CA LYS A 37 10.79 4.04 -19.35
C LYS A 37 9.34 3.58 -19.43
N SER A 38 9.02 2.40 -18.91
CA SER A 38 7.64 1.91 -18.85
C SER A 38 6.78 2.78 -17.96
N LEU A 39 7.30 3.25 -16.82
CA LEU A 39 6.60 4.16 -15.92
C LEU A 39 6.27 5.50 -16.59
N ARG A 40 7.18 6.02 -17.41
CA ARG A 40 6.91 7.24 -18.18
C ARG A 40 5.75 7.08 -19.14
N MET A 41 5.50 5.86 -19.60
CA MET A 41 4.35 5.51 -20.44
C MET A 41 3.10 5.16 -19.64
N GLY A 42 3.15 5.27 -18.31
CA GLY A 42 2.04 4.96 -17.43
C GLY A 42 1.72 3.48 -17.29
N LYS A 43 2.64 2.60 -17.65
CA LYS A 43 2.42 1.16 -17.66
C LYS A 43 2.79 0.52 -16.33
N CYS A 44 2.01 0.83 -15.30
CA CYS A 44 2.22 0.33 -13.95
C CYS A 44 0.88 0.03 -13.28
N SER A 45 0.84 -1.04 -12.51
CA SER A 45 -0.31 -1.36 -11.66
C SER A 45 0.17 -1.71 -10.25
N ILE A 46 -0.51 -1.14 -9.25
CA ILE A 46 -0.23 -1.42 -7.85
C ILE A 46 -1.44 -2.01 -7.11
N LYS A 47 -2.48 -2.42 -7.84
CA LYS A 47 -3.70 -3.01 -7.26
C LYS A 47 -3.43 -4.20 -6.36
N GLU A 48 -2.55 -5.08 -6.80
CA GLU A 48 -2.21 -6.32 -6.12
C GLU A 48 -0.93 -6.20 -5.29
N SER A 49 -0.37 -4.98 -5.19
CA SER A 49 0.89 -4.78 -4.50
C SER A 49 0.73 -4.71 -2.99
N PHE A 50 1.77 -5.11 -2.30
CA PHE A 50 1.87 -5.03 -0.85
C PHE A 50 3.31 -4.78 -0.44
N LEU A 51 3.48 -4.32 0.79
CA LEU A 51 4.78 -3.95 1.32
C LEU A 51 5.20 -4.90 2.44
N ARG A 52 6.49 -5.19 2.50
CA ARG A 52 7.10 -5.95 3.60
C ARG A 52 8.37 -5.28 4.06
N ILE A 53 8.60 -5.35 5.36
CA ILE A 53 9.88 -4.94 5.96
C ILE A 53 10.66 -6.21 6.24
N GLU A 54 11.80 -6.32 5.60
CA GLU A 54 12.71 -7.46 5.75
C GLU A 54 14.11 -6.94 6.02
N LYS A 55 14.75 -7.43 7.08
CA LYS A 55 16.13 -7.05 7.45
C LYS A 55 16.36 -5.53 7.54
N GLY A 56 15.38 -4.81 8.08
CA GLY A 56 15.47 -3.36 8.23
C GLY A 56 15.29 -2.56 6.96
N GLU A 57 14.78 -3.17 5.90
CA GLU A 57 14.50 -2.51 4.62
C GLU A 57 13.07 -2.79 4.17
N VAL A 58 12.51 -1.87 3.39
CA VAL A 58 11.14 -1.97 2.88
C VAL A 58 11.16 -2.42 1.42
N PHE A 59 10.35 -3.44 1.12
CA PHE A 59 10.22 -3.98 -0.24
C PHE A 59 8.78 -3.93 -0.70
N VAL A 60 8.58 -3.68 -1.99
CA VAL A 60 7.27 -3.75 -2.63
C VAL A 60 7.17 -5.02 -3.47
N TYR A 61 6.12 -5.79 -3.19
CA TYR A 61 5.75 -7.03 -3.89
C TYR A 61 4.51 -6.80 -4.71
N GLY A 62 4.38 -7.52 -5.81
CA GLY A 62 3.17 -7.48 -6.62
C GLY A 62 2.95 -6.19 -7.41
N MET A 63 3.94 -5.32 -7.45
CA MET A 63 3.90 -4.14 -8.29
C MET A 63 4.25 -4.53 -9.72
N HIS A 64 3.29 -4.43 -10.62
CA HIS A 64 3.46 -4.78 -12.02
C HIS A 64 3.96 -3.56 -12.81
N ILE A 65 5.11 -3.72 -13.45
CA ILE A 65 5.64 -2.75 -14.42
C ILE A 65 5.79 -3.49 -15.75
N SER A 66 5.00 -3.10 -16.75
CA SER A 66 5.02 -3.76 -18.05
C SER A 66 6.41 -3.69 -18.69
N PRO A 67 6.84 -4.75 -19.40
CA PRO A 67 8.10 -4.70 -20.14
C PRO A 67 8.09 -3.55 -21.14
N TYR A 68 9.24 -2.89 -21.28
CA TYR A 68 9.42 -1.86 -22.29
C TYR A 68 9.68 -2.52 -23.64
N GLU A 69 8.83 -2.25 -24.62
CA GLU A 69 8.87 -2.94 -25.92
C GLU A 69 10.24 -2.86 -26.61
N LYS A 70 10.91 -1.74 -26.48
CA LYS A 70 12.26 -1.52 -27.07
C LYS A 70 13.40 -1.98 -26.16
N GLY A 71 13.08 -2.52 -24.97
CA GLY A 71 14.08 -2.95 -24.00
C GLY A 71 14.65 -4.34 -24.25
N ASN A 72 13.86 -5.22 -24.86
CA ASN A 72 14.25 -6.60 -25.20
C ASN A 72 14.97 -7.32 -24.05
N ILE A 73 16.25 -7.64 -24.21
CA ILE A 73 17.07 -8.36 -23.22
C ILE A 73 17.31 -7.57 -21.93
N PHE A 74 17.10 -6.25 -21.93
CA PHE A 74 17.29 -5.41 -20.75
C PHE A 74 16.03 -5.32 -19.89
N ASN A 75 14.92 -5.92 -20.32
CA ASN A 75 13.71 -5.96 -19.53
C ASN A 75 13.88 -6.86 -18.31
N ARG A 76 13.24 -6.47 -17.22
CA ARG A 76 13.19 -7.23 -15.97
C ARG A 76 11.84 -7.89 -15.83
N ASP A 77 11.74 -8.86 -14.91
CA ASP A 77 10.47 -9.48 -14.56
C ASP A 77 9.46 -8.37 -14.20
N PRO A 78 8.28 -8.33 -14.82
CA PRO A 78 7.26 -7.32 -14.51
C PRO A 78 6.86 -7.27 -13.03
N LEU A 79 6.94 -8.39 -12.34
CA LEU A 79 6.59 -8.52 -10.92
C LEU A 79 7.81 -8.60 -10.00
N ARG A 80 8.97 -8.17 -10.48
CA ARG A 80 10.20 -8.16 -9.68
C ARG A 80 9.98 -7.45 -8.34
N VAL A 81 10.46 -8.04 -7.27
CA VAL A 81 10.47 -7.40 -5.95
C VAL A 81 11.41 -6.18 -6.01
N ARG A 82 10.92 -5.03 -5.59
CA ARG A 82 11.69 -3.79 -5.65
C ARG A 82 11.87 -3.20 -4.26
N LYS A 83 13.05 -2.69 -4.00
CA LYS A 83 13.38 -2.07 -2.74
C LYS A 83 12.91 -0.62 -2.74
N LEU A 84 12.23 -0.23 -1.67
CA LEU A 84 11.89 1.17 -1.42
C LEU A 84 12.98 1.84 -0.59
N LEU A 85 13.24 3.10 -0.89
CA LEU A 85 14.30 3.87 -0.27
C LEU A 85 13.70 4.87 0.71
N LEU A 86 13.91 4.62 1.99
CA LEU A 86 13.45 5.45 3.10
C LEU A 86 14.61 5.73 4.04
N HIS A 87 14.50 6.80 4.80
CA HIS A 87 15.47 7.07 5.87
C HIS A 87 15.35 5.99 6.94
N LYS A 88 16.47 5.62 7.53
CA LYS A 88 16.52 4.59 8.57
C LYS A 88 15.63 4.91 9.75
N SER A 89 15.55 6.19 10.12
CA SER A 89 14.65 6.68 11.18
C SER A 89 13.18 6.44 10.85
N GLU A 90 12.79 6.64 9.60
CA GLU A 90 11.43 6.36 9.13
C GLU A 90 11.13 4.87 9.18
N ILE A 91 12.05 4.03 8.71
CA ILE A 91 11.90 2.57 8.74
C ILE A 91 11.74 2.08 10.19
N ASN A 92 12.54 2.59 11.11
CA ASN A 92 12.46 2.21 12.52
C ASN A 92 11.12 2.59 13.14
N LYS A 93 10.58 3.76 12.81
CA LYS A 93 9.23 4.17 13.23
C LYS A 93 8.17 3.22 12.68
N LEU A 94 8.28 2.86 11.40
CA LEU A 94 7.34 1.94 10.77
C LEU A 94 7.39 0.55 11.38
N VAL A 95 8.59 0.03 11.67
CA VAL A 95 8.76 -1.25 12.36
C VAL A 95 8.05 -1.24 13.71
N GLY A 96 8.23 -0.18 14.49
CA GLY A 96 7.58 -0.02 15.79
C GLY A 96 6.06 0.02 15.67
N LYS A 97 5.52 0.73 14.69
CA LYS A 97 4.08 0.85 14.47
C LYS A 97 3.46 -0.46 13.96
N ILE A 98 4.15 -1.18 13.08
CA ILE A 98 3.67 -2.46 12.55
C ILE A 98 3.64 -3.52 13.65
N ALA A 99 4.55 -3.44 14.60
CA ALA A 99 4.53 -4.31 15.79
C ALA A 99 3.27 -4.10 16.63
N GLU A 100 2.63 -2.94 16.55
CA GLU A 100 1.34 -2.70 17.17
C GLU A 100 0.25 -3.43 16.39
N LYS A 101 -0.71 -3.98 17.13
CA LYS A 101 -1.78 -4.82 16.58
C LYS A 101 -2.68 -4.04 15.61
N GLY A 102 -2.83 -4.56 14.41
CA GLY A 102 -3.76 -4.03 13.41
C GLY A 102 -3.17 -3.04 12.42
N TYR A 103 -1.89 -2.69 12.55
CA TYR A 103 -1.23 -1.82 11.58
C TYR A 103 -0.58 -2.60 10.46
N THR A 104 -0.60 -2.02 9.27
CA THR A 104 0.08 -2.55 8.09
C THR A 104 0.54 -1.40 7.20
N LEU A 105 1.39 -1.70 6.23
CA LEU A 105 1.82 -0.75 5.22
C LEU A 105 1.14 -1.07 3.90
N VAL A 106 0.64 -0.04 3.23
CA VAL A 106 0.00 -0.17 1.91
C VAL A 106 0.59 0.84 0.93
N PRO A 107 0.82 0.46 -0.32
CA PRO A 107 1.22 1.41 -1.35
C PRO A 107 -0.03 2.20 -1.79
N LEU A 108 0.10 3.52 -1.85
CA LEU A 108 -1.02 4.41 -2.17
C LEU A 108 -0.92 4.97 -3.58
N ARG A 109 0.24 5.46 -3.95
CA ARG A 109 0.46 6.09 -5.26
C ARG A 109 1.89 5.86 -5.73
N VAL A 110 2.05 5.83 -7.04
CA VAL A 110 3.36 5.90 -7.71
C VAL A 110 3.33 7.14 -8.59
N TYR A 111 4.35 7.97 -8.50
CA TYR A 111 4.39 9.23 -9.24
C TYR A 111 5.82 9.64 -9.54
N PHE A 112 5.97 10.50 -10.56
CA PHE A 112 7.20 11.23 -10.78
C PHE A 112 7.16 12.54 -9.98
N LYS A 113 8.20 12.78 -9.22
CA LYS A 113 8.44 14.06 -8.58
C LYS A 113 9.68 14.64 -9.26
N ASP A 114 9.45 15.64 -10.12
CA ASP A 114 10.43 16.07 -11.10
C ASP A 114 10.82 14.89 -12.01
N SER A 115 12.04 14.44 -11.98
CA SER A 115 12.50 13.29 -12.80
C SER A 115 12.64 12.00 -12.00
N LEU A 116 12.31 12.01 -10.70
CA LEU A 116 12.49 10.87 -9.82
C LEU A 116 11.17 10.15 -9.58
N VAL A 117 11.21 8.83 -9.60
CA VAL A 117 10.04 8.01 -9.25
C VAL A 117 9.94 7.91 -7.74
N LYS A 118 8.75 8.22 -7.22
CA LYS A 118 8.43 8.11 -5.80
C LYS A 118 7.21 7.21 -5.61
N VAL A 119 7.19 6.54 -4.47
CA VAL A 119 6.04 5.73 -4.03
C VAL A 119 5.55 6.31 -2.72
N GLU A 120 4.29 6.71 -2.68
CA GLU A 120 3.64 7.10 -1.43
C GLU A 120 3.13 5.85 -0.75
N ILE A 121 3.58 5.62 0.47
CA ILE A 121 3.15 4.49 1.28
C ILE A 121 2.36 5.00 2.48
N GLY A 122 1.37 4.23 2.89
CA GLY A 122 0.52 4.57 4.03
C GLY A 122 0.67 3.59 5.16
N LEU A 123 0.76 4.13 6.38
CA LEU A 123 0.57 3.35 7.60
C LEU A 123 -0.92 3.29 7.85
N ALA A 124 -1.48 2.07 7.88
CA ALA A 124 -2.92 1.88 7.78
C ALA A 124 -3.44 0.82 8.73
N ARG A 125 -4.73 0.94 9.04
CA ARG A 125 -5.51 -0.09 9.72
C ARG A 125 -6.56 -0.61 8.77
N GLY A 126 -6.77 -1.93 8.74
CA GLY A 126 -7.79 -2.52 7.89
C GLY A 126 -9.19 -2.16 8.37
N LYS A 127 -9.97 -1.50 7.55
CA LYS A 127 -11.38 -1.19 7.84
C LYS A 127 -12.20 -2.44 8.07
N LYS A 128 -11.96 -3.48 7.27
CA LYS A 128 -12.68 -4.74 7.39
C LYS A 128 -12.44 -5.43 8.73
N LEU A 129 -11.22 -5.38 9.26
CA LEU A 129 -10.92 -5.92 10.59
C LEU A 129 -11.59 -5.10 11.69
N TYR A 130 -11.55 -3.78 11.57
CA TYR A 130 -12.19 -2.86 12.50
C TYR A 130 -13.70 -2.96 12.41
N ASP A 131 -14.24 -2.91 11.19
CA ASP A 131 -15.68 -2.99 10.93
C ASP A 131 -16.25 -4.38 11.27
N LYS A 132 -15.49 -5.46 11.00
CA LYS A 132 -15.86 -6.82 11.43
C LYS A 132 -16.00 -6.92 12.94
N ARG A 133 -15.12 -6.30 13.71
CA ARG A 133 -15.23 -6.30 15.17
C ARG A 133 -16.49 -5.56 15.63
N ALA A 134 -16.75 -4.40 15.05
CA ALA A 134 -17.96 -3.64 15.33
C ALA A 134 -19.21 -4.40 14.87
N ASP A 135 -19.18 -4.99 13.68
CA ASP A 135 -20.27 -5.77 13.12
C ASP A 135 -20.53 -7.05 13.94
N ILE A 136 -19.49 -7.74 14.35
CA ILE A 136 -19.60 -8.93 15.21
C ILE A 136 -20.22 -8.53 16.54
N ALA A 137 -19.75 -7.44 17.14
CA ALA A 137 -20.32 -6.95 18.40
C ALA A 137 -21.79 -6.57 18.23
N LYS A 138 -22.15 -5.89 17.16
CA LYS A 138 -23.54 -5.54 16.83
C LYS A 138 -24.40 -6.78 16.59
N LYS A 139 -23.88 -7.76 15.86
CA LYS A 139 -24.57 -9.03 15.62
C LYS A 139 -24.78 -9.81 16.89
N ASP A 140 -23.79 -9.86 17.76
CA ASP A 140 -23.89 -10.55 19.04
C ASP A 140 -24.92 -9.87 19.96
N MET A 141 -24.92 -8.54 20.00
CA MET A 141 -25.93 -7.77 20.71
C MET A 141 -27.34 -8.03 20.17
N ARG A 142 -27.50 -8.09 18.85
CA ARG A 142 -28.78 -8.42 18.22
C ARG A 142 -29.24 -9.85 18.58
N ARG A 143 -28.30 -10.79 18.48
CA ARG A 143 -28.60 -12.20 18.82
C ARG A 143 -29.03 -12.35 20.27
N GLU A 144 -28.36 -11.69 21.19
CA GLU A 144 -28.76 -11.70 22.62
C GLU A 144 -30.12 -11.05 22.83
N ALA A 145 -30.37 -9.90 22.20
CA ALA A 145 -31.67 -9.22 22.26
C ALA A 145 -32.79 -10.09 21.69
N GLU A 146 -32.54 -10.75 20.56
CA GLU A 146 -33.50 -11.67 19.93
C GLU A 146 -33.77 -12.89 20.81
N LYS A 147 -32.74 -13.45 21.43
CA LYS A 147 -32.90 -14.57 22.37
C LYS A 147 -33.73 -14.18 23.58
N GLU A 148 -33.43 -13.01 24.17
CA GLU A 148 -34.21 -12.50 25.30
C GLU A 148 -35.67 -12.25 24.89
N PHE A 149 -35.89 -11.68 23.74
CA PHE A 149 -37.21 -11.42 23.19
C PHE A 149 -37.97 -12.73 22.97
N LYS A 150 -37.38 -13.76 22.41
CA LYS A 150 -37.98 -15.07 22.22
C LYS A 150 -38.33 -15.75 23.53
N VAL A 151 -37.44 -15.65 24.50
CA VAL A 151 -37.69 -16.21 25.83
C VAL A 151 -38.87 -15.51 26.54
N ARG A 152 -38.98 -14.18 26.41
CA ARG A 152 -40.07 -13.41 27.01
C ARG A 152 -41.44 -13.66 26.37
N ASN A 153 -41.44 -14.05 25.10
CA ASN A 153 -42.65 -14.25 24.30
C ASN A 153 -43.04 -15.73 24.14
N LEU A 154 -42.42 -16.63 24.85
CA LEU A 154 -42.77 -18.03 24.89
C LEU A 154 -43.94 -18.31 25.83
#